data_95bd065c777e82830a3bd0413cc5751d
#
_entry.id   95bd065c777e82830a3bd0413cc5751d
#
_cell.length_a   1.000
_cell.length_b   1.000
_cell.length_c   1.000
_cell.angle_alpha   90.00
_cell.angle_beta   90.00
_cell.angle_gamma   90.00
#
_symmetry.space_group_name_H-M   'P 1'
#
loop_
_entity.id
_entity.type
_entity.pdbx_description
1 polymer ?
#
loop_
_entity_poly.entity_id
_entity_poly.type
_entity_poly.pdbx_seq_one_letter_code
_entity_poly.pdbx_strand_id
1 'polypeptide(L)'
;MKVLRKTIFLSLAAFLLLSELGCGDQYRPVANPIVGPGGQPQSVHFAYVLNYNPNGNGSTTTIDVSGDSVSWLQPMGVGPVYEALLSLNGLFVANSGNDTVSDFPAYSNGAVTTVGLLSGSHPVFLTSTKNGNLYVLNSGFTPDMCPSSGSVSNIVTATGAVSNTACVGLNPVNMVQAASGGQIFVLNAGDNMGQGSVSVLNPVTLELVKTLNPGDGLGLNPVYATSSVDGSYIFVVTQGDGVHPGALDILTQGSAPVVAASVPLGVGPTYSYLDTHLNRLYVTNAGDNTVSVFDASNVNVANSPPIPSLSAPVAVGTTPTGVAALKDGTRFYVANSGSNDVSVVSATSFAVLKTVAVGVGPNFVATEPGSTKVYVTNPRGFSTSIIQTANDTVSTTIAAPPQVPGCTAACALQQPTMVVTQ
;
A
#
# COMPACT_ATOMS: atom_id res chain seq x y z
N MET A 1 -25.36 70.21 3.69
CA MET A 1 -24.64 69.31 4.64
C MET A 1 -25.26 67.88 4.78
N LYS A 2 -26.56 67.65 4.51
CA LYS A 2 -27.20 66.37 4.66
C LYS A 2 -27.02 65.43 3.44
N VAL A 3 -26.75 65.95 2.25
CA VAL A 3 -26.59 65.16 1.00
C VAL A 3 -25.18 64.58 0.89
N LEU A 4 -24.17 65.31 1.40
CA LEU A 4 -22.77 64.85 1.34
C LEU A 4 -22.48 63.65 2.26
N ARG A 5 -23.22 63.50 3.36
CA ARG A 5 -23.06 62.36 4.29
C ARG A 5 -23.68 61.08 3.75
N LYS A 6 -24.73 61.14 2.90
CA LYS A 6 -25.31 59.93 2.31
C LYS A 6 -24.44 59.31 1.19
N THR A 7 -23.74 60.19 0.46
CA THR A 7 -22.86 59.71 -0.66
C THR A 7 -21.59 59.08 -0.14
N ILE A 8 -21.05 59.56 1.00
CA ILE A 8 -19.84 58.93 1.61
C ILE A 8 -20.18 57.59 2.24
N PHE A 9 -21.39 57.42 2.81
CA PHE A 9 -21.77 56.09 3.36
C PHE A 9 -22.07 55.07 2.27
N LEU A 10 -22.60 55.45 1.12
CA LEU A 10 -22.83 54.55 -0.02
C LEU A 10 -21.49 54.13 -0.68
N SER A 11 -20.51 55.03 -0.77
CA SER A 11 -19.20 54.69 -1.32
C SER A 11 -18.37 53.79 -0.38
N LEU A 12 -18.51 53.96 0.94
CA LEU A 12 -17.84 53.09 1.91
C LEU A 12 -18.48 51.69 1.97
N ALA A 13 -19.81 51.59 1.84
CA ALA A 13 -20.52 50.32 1.76
C ALA A 13 -20.22 49.58 0.44
N ALA A 14 -20.08 50.30 -0.68
CA ALA A 14 -19.70 49.72 -1.96
C ALA A 14 -18.22 49.27 -1.98
N PHE A 15 -17.33 49.94 -1.25
CA PHE A 15 -15.93 49.55 -1.15
C PHE A 15 -15.75 48.35 -0.21
N LEU A 16 -16.56 48.20 0.83
CA LEU A 16 -16.58 47.02 1.69
C LEU A 16 -17.19 45.80 1.00
N LEU A 17 -18.16 45.98 0.09
CA LEU A 17 -18.73 44.89 -0.71
C LEU A 17 -17.83 44.46 -1.88
N LEU A 18 -16.90 45.31 -2.36
CA LEU A 18 -15.92 44.95 -3.39
C LEU A 18 -14.65 44.33 -2.82
N SER A 19 -14.38 44.43 -1.52
CA SER A 19 -13.27 43.75 -0.86
C SER A 19 -13.58 42.29 -0.52
N GLU A 20 -14.86 41.89 -0.60
CA GLU A 20 -15.27 40.47 -0.45
C GLU A 20 -15.34 39.70 -1.79
N LEU A 21 -15.14 40.42 -2.92
CA LEU A 21 -15.06 39.77 -4.26
C LEU A 21 -13.64 39.62 -4.78
N GLY A 22 -12.66 39.80 -3.91
CA GLY A 22 -11.26 39.70 -4.25
C GLY A 22 -10.64 38.37 -3.85
N CYS A 23 -10.23 37.61 -4.83
CA CYS A 23 -9.49 36.33 -4.81
C CYS A 23 -10.37 35.13 -4.54
N GLY A 24 -10.64 34.47 -5.65
CA GLY A 24 -11.35 33.21 -5.68
C GLY A 24 -10.76 32.18 -4.71
N ASP A 25 -11.65 31.38 -4.24
CA ASP A 25 -11.55 30.19 -3.41
C ASP A 25 -10.42 29.19 -3.81
N GLN A 26 -9.17 29.63 -3.71
CA GLN A 26 -8.02 28.72 -3.73
C GLN A 26 -7.48 28.44 -2.32
N TYR A 27 -8.01 29.12 -1.33
CA TYR A 27 -7.84 28.79 0.07
C TYR A 27 -9.23 28.61 0.66
N ARG A 28 -9.81 27.42 0.51
CA ARG A 28 -10.73 27.00 1.56
C ARG A 28 -9.89 26.93 2.82
N PRO A 29 -10.19 27.74 3.85
CA PRO A 29 -9.62 27.47 5.16
C PRO A 29 -9.92 26.01 5.44
N VAL A 30 -8.94 25.28 5.93
CA VAL A 30 -9.12 23.96 6.52
C VAL A 30 -10.43 24.06 7.30
N ALA A 31 -11.44 23.31 6.87
CA ALA A 31 -12.74 23.37 7.51
C ALA A 31 -12.47 23.21 8.99
N ASN A 32 -12.94 24.17 9.80
CA ASN A 32 -12.93 24.02 11.25
C ASN A 32 -13.35 22.57 11.52
N PRO A 33 -12.61 21.81 12.34
CA PRO A 33 -12.91 20.41 12.54
C PRO A 33 -14.40 20.29 12.76
N ILE A 34 -15.07 19.48 11.93
CA ILE A 34 -16.51 19.29 12.03
C ILE A 34 -16.74 18.76 13.43
N VAL A 35 -17.33 19.57 14.26
CA VAL A 35 -17.63 19.22 15.65
C VAL A 35 -18.82 18.28 15.60
N GLY A 36 -18.60 17.01 15.91
CA GLY A 36 -19.67 16.02 16.00
C GLY A 36 -20.69 16.36 17.11
N PRO A 37 -21.84 15.69 17.16
CA PRO A 37 -22.81 15.84 18.24
C PRO A 37 -22.13 15.59 19.59
N GLY A 38 -21.92 16.64 20.39
CA GLY A 38 -21.22 16.57 21.66
C GLY A 38 -19.93 17.39 21.72
N GLY A 39 -19.57 18.14 20.66
CA GLY A 39 -18.43 19.09 20.68
C GLY A 39 -17.05 18.44 20.58
N GLN A 40 -16.95 17.14 20.32
CA GLN A 40 -15.67 16.48 20.08
C GLN A 40 -15.21 16.71 18.63
N PRO A 41 -13.95 17.07 18.39
CA PRO A 41 -13.38 17.11 17.03
C PRO A 41 -13.59 15.75 16.36
N GLN A 42 -14.10 15.74 15.13
CA GLN A 42 -14.06 14.52 14.35
C GLN A 42 -12.60 14.18 14.03
N SER A 43 -12.26 12.90 14.08
CA SER A 43 -10.94 12.44 13.67
C SER A 43 -10.70 12.86 12.22
N VAL A 44 -9.61 13.57 11.98
CA VAL A 44 -9.18 13.90 10.62
C VAL A 44 -8.58 12.64 10.02
N HIS A 45 -9.11 12.20 8.89
CA HIS A 45 -8.59 11.07 8.15
C HIS A 45 -7.70 11.56 7.01
N PHE A 46 -6.57 10.88 6.81
CA PHE A 46 -5.65 11.20 5.75
C PHE A 46 -5.40 9.98 4.86
N ALA A 47 -5.10 10.27 3.59
CA ALA A 47 -4.46 9.33 2.68
C ALA A 47 -3.03 9.82 2.41
N TYR A 48 -2.07 8.90 2.44
CA TYR A 48 -0.66 9.18 2.21
C TYR A 48 -0.28 8.54 0.89
N VAL A 49 0.30 9.31 -0.01
CA VAL A 49 0.71 8.85 -1.34
C VAL A 49 2.21 8.94 -1.45
N LEU A 50 2.86 7.80 -1.57
CA LEU A 50 4.29 7.72 -1.80
C LEU A 50 4.63 8.07 -3.24
N ASN A 51 5.52 9.03 -3.43
CA ASN A 51 5.98 9.47 -4.74
C ASN A 51 7.45 9.11 -4.92
N TYR A 52 7.71 8.16 -5.79
CA TYR A 52 9.05 7.77 -6.19
C TYR A 52 9.69 8.82 -7.12
N ASN A 53 10.95 9.13 -6.88
CA ASN A 53 11.73 10.01 -7.72
C ASN A 53 13.00 9.28 -8.21
N PRO A 54 13.11 8.96 -9.49
CA PRO A 54 14.27 8.23 -10.02
C PRO A 54 15.57 9.06 -10.00
N ASN A 55 15.47 10.39 -9.90
CA ASN A 55 16.60 11.30 -9.98
C ASN A 55 17.01 11.92 -8.64
N GLY A 56 16.46 11.47 -7.52
CA GLY A 56 16.80 12.02 -6.22
C GLY A 56 15.80 11.67 -5.11
N ASN A 57 15.63 12.61 -4.21
CA ASN A 57 14.72 12.46 -3.10
C ASN A 57 13.27 12.39 -3.59
N GLY A 58 12.51 11.42 -3.11
CA GLY A 58 11.08 11.36 -3.30
C GLY A 58 10.31 12.14 -2.24
N SER A 59 9.01 11.88 -2.16
CA SER A 59 8.16 12.54 -1.19
C SER A 59 6.94 11.69 -0.83
N THR A 60 6.28 12.02 0.27
CA THR A 60 4.92 11.56 0.57
C THR A 60 3.97 12.76 0.52
N THR A 61 2.91 12.64 -0.28
CA THR A 61 1.81 13.61 -0.34
C THR A 61 0.73 13.19 0.64
N THR A 62 0.40 14.06 1.58
CA THR A 62 -0.72 13.85 2.50
C THR A 62 -1.96 14.53 1.97
N ILE A 63 -3.03 13.76 1.82
CA ILE A 63 -4.33 14.20 1.29
C ILE A 63 -5.34 14.21 2.43
N ASP A 64 -6.01 15.35 2.65
CA ASP A 64 -7.18 15.41 3.53
C ASP A 64 -8.37 14.73 2.85
N VAL A 65 -8.84 13.64 3.47
CA VAL A 65 -9.98 12.85 2.96
C VAL A 65 -11.27 13.68 2.91
N SER A 66 -11.45 14.66 3.79
CA SER A 66 -12.68 15.45 3.84
C SER A 66 -12.85 16.36 2.62
N GLY A 67 -11.75 16.93 2.13
CA GLY A 67 -11.74 17.94 1.05
C GLY A 67 -11.10 17.50 -0.25
N ASP A 68 -10.55 16.28 -0.34
CA ASP A 68 -9.77 15.78 -1.49
C ASP A 68 -8.65 16.75 -1.89
N SER A 69 -8.00 17.35 -0.90
CA SER A 69 -6.96 18.36 -1.10
C SER A 69 -5.65 17.96 -0.46
N VAL A 70 -4.53 18.38 -1.07
CA VAL A 70 -3.21 18.18 -0.49
C VAL A 70 -3.05 19.04 0.76
N SER A 71 -2.85 18.40 1.91
CA SER A 71 -2.59 19.07 3.18
C SER A 71 -1.12 19.48 3.31
N TRP A 72 -0.22 18.57 3.03
CA TRP A 72 1.24 18.82 3.02
C TRP A 72 1.99 17.82 2.17
N LEU A 73 3.22 18.18 1.84
CA LEU A 73 4.17 17.36 1.11
C LEU A 73 5.42 17.19 1.98
N GLN A 74 5.74 15.94 2.32
CA GLN A 74 6.92 15.61 3.12
C GLN A 74 8.04 15.09 2.23
N PRO A 75 9.26 15.67 2.29
CA PRO A 75 10.41 15.11 1.58
C PRO A 75 10.86 13.79 2.23
N MET A 76 11.16 12.81 1.40
CA MET A 76 11.71 11.50 1.81
C MET A 76 13.16 11.37 1.38
N GLY A 77 13.77 10.21 1.65
CA GLY A 77 15.10 9.89 1.16
C GLY A 77 15.15 9.60 -0.35
N VAL A 78 16.31 9.13 -0.82
CA VAL A 78 16.53 8.80 -2.23
C VAL A 78 15.85 7.47 -2.58
N GLY A 79 15.05 7.48 -3.66
CA GLY A 79 14.40 6.28 -4.17
C GLY A 79 13.44 5.62 -3.17
N PRO A 80 12.44 6.33 -2.63
CA PRO A 80 11.47 5.73 -1.72
C PRO A 80 10.58 4.74 -2.49
N VAL A 81 10.42 3.52 -1.96
CA VAL A 81 9.76 2.41 -2.68
C VAL A 81 8.56 1.83 -1.95
N TYR A 82 8.50 1.98 -0.64
CA TYR A 82 7.42 1.43 0.18
C TYR A 82 7.14 2.32 1.39
N GLU A 83 5.85 2.44 1.75
CA GLU A 83 5.43 3.15 2.96
C GLU A 83 4.50 2.28 3.80
N ALA A 84 4.58 2.43 5.11
CA ALA A 84 3.74 1.74 6.06
C ALA A 84 3.29 2.67 7.19
N LEU A 85 1.99 2.65 7.47
CA LEU A 85 1.41 3.34 8.61
C LEU A 85 1.38 2.40 9.81
N LEU A 86 2.01 2.79 10.91
CA LEU A 86 1.99 2.02 12.14
C LEU A 86 0.88 2.48 13.09
N SER A 87 0.42 1.58 13.93
CA SER A 87 -0.68 1.80 14.89
C SER A 87 -0.43 2.93 15.91
N LEU A 88 0.78 3.47 15.98
CA LEU A 88 1.19 4.53 16.92
C LEU A 88 1.42 5.89 16.24
N ASN A 89 0.68 6.18 15.18
CA ASN A 89 0.69 7.48 14.50
C ASN A 89 1.99 7.82 13.74
N GLY A 90 2.84 6.85 13.47
CA GLY A 90 4.04 7.00 12.65
C GLY A 90 3.83 6.49 11.23
N LEU A 91 4.26 7.25 10.24
CA LEU A 91 4.39 6.80 8.85
C LEU A 91 5.87 6.56 8.56
N PHE A 92 6.19 5.37 8.08
CA PHE A 92 7.56 4.94 7.78
C PHE A 92 7.71 4.69 6.29
N VAL A 93 8.86 5.12 5.74
CA VAL A 93 9.14 5.01 4.31
C VAL A 93 10.52 4.38 4.09
N ALA A 94 10.56 3.30 3.31
CA ALA A 94 11.79 2.65 2.87
C ALA A 94 12.40 3.43 1.70
N ASN A 95 13.60 3.97 1.89
CA ASN A 95 14.36 4.70 0.88
C ASN A 95 15.49 3.82 0.34
N SER A 96 15.22 3.14 -0.77
CA SER A 96 16.11 2.13 -1.33
C SER A 96 17.42 2.70 -1.89
N GLY A 97 17.40 3.95 -2.33
CA GLY A 97 18.55 4.57 -2.99
C GLY A 97 19.64 5.09 -2.04
N ASN A 98 19.36 5.18 -0.74
CA ASN A 98 20.34 5.66 0.25
C ASN A 98 20.34 4.88 1.56
N ASP A 99 19.82 3.65 1.56
CA ASP A 99 19.86 2.73 2.69
C ASP A 99 19.28 3.31 3.99
N THR A 100 18.13 3.97 3.91
CA THR A 100 17.50 4.60 5.06
C THR A 100 16.01 4.28 5.18
N VAL A 101 15.48 4.50 6.37
CA VAL A 101 14.05 4.56 6.63
C VAL A 101 13.70 5.95 7.15
N SER A 102 12.78 6.64 6.49
CA SER A 102 12.20 7.88 7.00
C SER A 102 11.05 7.58 7.94
N ASP A 103 10.94 8.34 9.01
CA ASP A 103 9.87 8.28 10.02
C ASP A 103 9.33 9.69 10.26
N PHE A 104 8.01 9.84 10.20
CA PHE A 104 7.35 11.11 10.52
C PHE A 104 5.94 10.89 11.09
N PRO A 105 5.44 11.85 11.90
CA PRO A 105 4.13 11.71 12.52
C PRO A 105 3.01 11.80 11.46
N ALA A 106 2.13 10.81 11.46
CA ALA A 106 1.07 10.67 10.47
C ALA A 106 0.02 11.79 10.50
N TYR A 107 -0.24 12.41 11.65
CA TYR A 107 -1.32 13.41 11.82
C TYR A 107 -0.85 14.87 11.79
N SER A 108 0.39 15.14 11.52
CA SER A 108 0.92 16.50 11.54
C SER A 108 2.03 16.68 10.52
N ASN A 109 2.27 17.92 10.12
CA ASN A 109 3.42 18.29 9.32
C ASN A 109 4.68 18.38 10.20
N GLY A 110 5.00 17.28 10.89
CA GLY A 110 6.17 17.19 11.77
C GLY A 110 7.47 16.97 11.01
N ALA A 111 8.57 17.07 11.75
CA ALA A 111 9.88 16.80 11.18
C ALA A 111 10.02 15.33 10.80
N VAL A 112 10.60 15.06 9.64
CA VAL A 112 11.01 13.73 9.21
C VAL A 112 12.31 13.37 9.92
N THR A 113 12.33 12.25 10.62
CA THR A 113 13.56 11.64 11.14
C THR A 113 14.03 10.52 10.22
N THR A 114 15.31 10.18 10.28
CA THR A 114 15.88 9.19 9.37
C THR A 114 16.69 8.17 10.16
N VAL A 115 16.40 6.90 9.94
CA VAL A 115 17.14 5.76 10.49
C VAL A 115 18.05 5.22 9.39
N GLY A 116 19.35 5.18 9.64
CA GLY A 116 20.34 4.56 8.75
C GLY A 116 20.34 3.05 8.90
N LEU A 117 20.39 2.34 7.78
CA LEU A 117 20.60 0.91 7.69
C LEU A 117 22.06 0.60 7.35
N LEU A 118 22.42 -0.67 7.27
CA LEU A 118 23.73 -1.08 6.75
C LEU A 118 23.91 -0.65 5.29
N SER A 119 25.09 -0.21 4.92
CA SER A 119 25.39 0.18 3.54
C SER A 119 25.16 -0.99 2.58
N GLY A 120 24.48 -0.75 1.49
CA GLY A 120 24.10 -1.75 0.50
C GLY A 120 22.81 -2.51 0.85
N SER A 121 22.07 -2.09 1.87
CA SER A 121 20.81 -2.75 2.29
C SER A 121 19.73 -2.69 1.22
N HIS A 122 19.53 -1.55 0.56
CA HIS A 122 18.46 -1.32 -0.41
C HIS A 122 17.08 -1.78 0.12
N PRO A 123 16.52 -1.08 1.12
CA PRO A 123 15.23 -1.47 1.70
C PRO A 123 14.11 -1.42 0.67
N VAL A 124 13.24 -2.45 0.63
CA VAL A 124 12.19 -2.61 -0.38
C VAL A 124 10.78 -2.77 0.20
N PHE A 125 10.68 -3.14 1.48
CA PHE A 125 9.39 -3.37 2.12
C PHE A 125 9.49 -3.10 3.62
N LEU A 126 8.37 -2.69 4.24
CA LEU A 126 8.24 -2.43 5.66
C LEU A 126 6.99 -3.13 6.21
N THR A 127 7.07 -3.63 7.42
CA THR A 127 5.89 -4.07 8.16
C THR A 127 6.05 -3.83 9.65
N SER A 128 4.96 -3.49 10.33
CA SER A 128 4.95 -3.36 11.79
C SER A 128 4.94 -4.70 12.48
N THR A 129 5.53 -4.76 13.65
CA THR A 129 5.39 -5.90 14.54
C THR A 129 4.27 -5.67 15.53
N LYS A 130 3.75 -6.73 16.13
CA LYS A 130 2.81 -6.60 17.27
C LYS A 130 3.42 -5.94 18.51
N ASN A 131 4.74 -5.90 18.61
CA ASN A 131 5.47 -5.27 19.71
C ASN A 131 5.76 -3.78 19.48
N GLY A 132 5.25 -3.20 18.36
CA GLY A 132 5.47 -1.81 18.02
C GLY A 132 6.81 -1.52 17.34
N ASN A 133 7.63 -2.53 17.05
CA ASN A 133 8.84 -2.38 16.25
C ASN A 133 8.51 -2.43 14.74
N LEU A 134 9.49 -2.07 13.92
CA LEU A 134 9.40 -2.09 12.46
C LEU A 134 10.38 -3.11 11.90
N TYR A 135 9.90 -4.05 11.10
CA TYR A 135 10.74 -4.87 10.24
C TYR A 135 10.94 -4.22 8.90
N VAL A 136 12.18 -4.20 8.45
CA VAL A 136 12.61 -3.65 7.16
C VAL A 136 13.19 -4.78 6.33
N LEU A 137 12.61 -5.02 5.18
CA LEU A 137 13.12 -5.99 4.20
C LEU A 137 14.11 -5.30 3.27
N ASN A 138 15.31 -5.85 3.19
CA ASN A 138 16.41 -5.31 2.41
C ASN A 138 16.76 -6.28 1.27
N SER A 139 16.70 -5.81 0.02
CA SER A 139 17.03 -6.63 -1.15
C SER A 139 18.50 -6.62 -1.52
N GLY A 140 19.26 -5.63 -1.03
CA GLY A 140 20.68 -5.48 -1.33
C GLY A 140 21.59 -6.40 -0.52
N PHE A 141 22.85 -6.47 -0.93
CA PHE A 141 23.87 -7.27 -0.27
C PHE A 141 24.69 -6.39 0.66
N THR A 142 24.73 -6.75 1.93
CA THR A 142 25.56 -6.07 2.92
C THR A 142 26.87 -6.82 3.05
N PRO A 143 28.04 -6.26 2.63
CA PRO A 143 29.28 -7.01 2.47
C PRO A 143 29.75 -7.75 3.72
N ASP A 144 29.58 -7.13 4.88
CA ASP A 144 30.06 -7.67 6.15
C ASP A 144 29.09 -8.64 6.82
N MET A 145 27.82 -8.67 6.40
CA MET A 145 26.79 -9.47 7.08
C MET A 145 26.08 -10.46 6.17
N CYS A 146 25.54 -9.99 5.04
CA CYS A 146 24.79 -10.81 4.09
C CYS A 146 25.35 -10.60 2.67
N PRO A 147 26.56 -11.10 2.36
CA PRO A 147 27.29 -10.75 1.14
C PRO A 147 26.68 -11.34 -0.14
N SER A 148 25.77 -12.29 -0.04
CA SER A 148 25.16 -12.96 -1.20
C SER A 148 23.65 -13.17 -1.08
N SER A 149 23.00 -12.43 -0.17
CA SER A 149 21.56 -12.57 0.08
C SER A 149 20.99 -11.25 0.59
N GLY A 150 19.66 -11.11 0.55
CA GLY A 150 18.99 -10.02 1.23
C GLY A 150 18.95 -10.21 2.76
N SER A 151 18.33 -9.27 3.45
CA SER A 151 18.24 -9.31 4.92
C SER A 151 16.93 -8.72 5.43
N VAL A 152 16.62 -9.01 6.71
CA VAL A 152 15.56 -8.34 7.48
C VAL A 152 16.23 -7.62 8.64
N SER A 153 15.98 -6.32 8.77
CA SER A 153 16.41 -5.50 9.91
C SER A 153 15.23 -5.18 10.81
N ASN A 154 15.44 -5.21 12.14
CA ASN A 154 14.45 -4.82 13.13
C ASN A 154 14.81 -3.45 13.71
N ILE A 155 13.93 -2.47 13.53
CA ILE A 155 14.07 -1.12 14.10
C ILE A 155 13.17 -1.03 15.33
N VAL A 156 13.77 -0.63 16.45
CA VAL A 156 13.03 -0.24 17.67
C VAL A 156 12.51 1.18 17.46
N THR A 157 11.22 1.33 17.19
CA THR A 157 10.61 2.62 16.80
C THR A 157 10.76 3.69 17.89
N ALA A 158 10.76 3.30 19.16
CA ALA A 158 10.94 4.24 20.27
C ALA A 158 12.32 4.93 20.32
N THR A 159 13.35 4.32 19.74
CA THR A 159 14.73 4.86 19.75
C THR A 159 15.28 5.16 18.35
N GLY A 160 14.63 4.69 17.31
CA GLY A 160 15.16 4.74 15.94
C GLY A 160 16.40 3.86 15.72
N ALA A 161 16.67 2.89 16.60
CA ALA A 161 17.85 2.05 16.50
C ALA A 161 17.56 0.73 15.80
N VAL A 162 18.48 0.29 14.93
CA VAL A 162 18.48 -1.08 14.41
C VAL A 162 18.96 -2.01 15.51
N SER A 163 18.09 -2.89 15.98
CA SER A 163 18.40 -3.80 17.09
C SER A 163 19.01 -5.13 16.64
N ASN A 164 18.59 -5.61 15.48
CA ASN A 164 19.05 -6.88 14.92
C ASN A 164 18.87 -6.89 13.39
N THR A 165 19.68 -7.70 12.70
CA THR A 165 19.57 -7.95 11.27
C THR A 165 19.86 -9.43 10.99
N ALA A 166 19.07 -10.07 10.15
CA ALA A 166 19.22 -11.47 9.76
C ALA A 166 19.24 -11.64 8.25
N CYS A 167 20.10 -12.52 7.75
CA CYS A 167 20.12 -12.86 6.32
C CYS A 167 18.93 -13.73 5.94
N VAL A 168 18.41 -13.52 4.72
CA VAL A 168 17.31 -14.29 4.13
C VAL A 168 17.75 -14.83 2.75
N GLY A 169 16.82 -15.16 1.87
CA GLY A 169 17.17 -15.62 0.52
C GLY A 169 17.54 -14.48 -0.43
N LEU A 170 17.71 -14.84 -1.70
CA LEU A 170 18.04 -13.92 -2.80
C LEU A 170 16.81 -13.14 -3.25
N ASN A 171 17.00 -11.84 -3.55
CA ASN A 171 15.95 -10.97 -4.06
C ASN A 171 14.66 -11.04 -3.22
N PRO A 172 14.69 -10.74 -1.93
CA PRO A 172 13.48 -10.71 -1.13
C PRO A 172 12.57 -9.55 -1.62
N VAL A 173 11.27 -9.86 -1.78
CA VAL A 173 10.30 -8.96 -2.40
C VAL A 173 9.15 -8.57 -1.48
N ASN A 174 8.82 -9.44 -0.52
CA ASN A 174 7.70 -9.22 0.39
C ASN A 174 7.94 -9.98 1.70
N MET A 175 7.31 -9.53 2.77
CA MET A 175 7.30 -10.26 4.04
C MET A 175 6.00 -10.05 4.80
N VAL A 176 5.61 -11.02 5.59
CA VAL A 176 4.45 -10.96 6.45
C VAL A 176 4.74 -11.58 7.80
N GLN A 177 4.30 -10.96 8.89
CA GLN A 177 4.23 -11.60 10.19
C GLN A 177 2.85 -12.26 10.34
N ALA A 178 2.80 -13.48 10.85
CA ALA A 178 1.54 -14.12 11.18
C ALA A 178 0.70 -13.24 12.12
N ALA A 179 -0.60 -13.08 11.85
CA ALA A 179 -1.48 -12.16 12.57
C ALA A 179 -1.59 -12.48 14.06
N SER A 180 -1.30 -13.71 14.47
CA SER A 180 -1.16 -14.11 15.88
C SER A 180 0.05 -13.49 16.60
N GLY A 181 0.96 -12.79 15.88
CA GLY A 181 2.27 -12.36 16.37
C GLY A 181 3.32 -13.47 16.31
N GLY A 182 3.04 -14.53 15.56
CA GLY A 182 3.95 -15.65 15.31
C GLY A 182 5.10 -15.30 14.36
N GLN A 183 5.57 -16.30 13.62
CA GLN A 183 6.75 -16.18 12.76
C GLN A 183 6.60 -15.15 11.63
N ILE A 184 7.75 -14.71 11.13
CA ILE A 184 7.86 -13.84 9.96
C ILE A 184 8.19 -14.72 8.76
N PHE A 185 7.47 -14.53 7.67
CA PHE A 185 7.67 -15.22 6.41
C PHE A 185 8.17 -14.21 5.38
N VAL A 186 9.37 -14.44 4.86
CA VAL A 186 10.03 -13.57 3.89
C VAL A 186 10.07 -14.27 2.55
N LEU A 187 9.46 -13.66 1.56
CA LEU A 187 9.40 -14.17 0.20
C LEU A 187 10.64 -13.71 -0.56
N ASN A 188 11.40 -14.66 -1.04
CA ASN A 188 12.61 -14.45 -1.83
C ASN A 188 12.31 -14.89 -3.26
N ALA A 189 12.30 -13.96 -4.21
CA ALA A 189 12.05 -14.29 -5.63
C ALA A 189 13.18 -15.13 -6.25
N GLY A 190 14.32 -15.19 -5.60
CA GLY A 190 15.46 -15.98 -6.07
C GLY A 190 16.25 -15.30 -7.18
N ASP A 191 16.95 -16.11 -7.95
CA ASP A 191 17.52 -15.69 -9.22
C ASP A 191 16.44 -15.73 -10.32
N ASN A 192 16.71 -15.13 -11.46
CA ASN A 192 15.78 -15.10 -12.60
C ASN A 192 15.49 -16.49 -13.23
N MET A 193 15.90 -17.58 -12.58
CA MET A 193 15.67 -18.96 -13.02
C MET A 193 14.45 -19.62 -12.36
N GLY A 194 13.61 -18.85 -11.65
CA GLY A 194 12.34 -19.34 -11.11
C GLY A 194 12.44 -20.15 -9.82
N GLN A 195 13.59 -20.14 -9.16
CA GLN A 195 13.79 -20.82 -7.88
C GLN A 195 13.71 -19.84 -6.71
N GLY A 196 12.50 -19.42 -6.39
CA GLY A 196 12.25 -18.66 -5.18
C GLY A 196 12.23 -19.53 -3.92
N SER A 197 12.16 -18.88 -2.77
CA SER A 197 12.03 -19.54 -1.47
C SER A 197 11.25 -18.69 -0.47
N VAL A 198 10.87 -19.28 0.66
CA VAL A 198 10.33 -18.53 1.80
C VAL A 198 11.23 -18.78 3.00
N SER A 199 11.87 -17.72 3.52
CA SER A 199 12.62 -17.78 4.77
C SER A 199 11.67 -17.53 5.94
N VAL A 200 11.61 -18.46 6.89
CA VAL A 200 10.76 -18.36 8.09
C VAL A 200 11.63 -17.98 9.27
N LEU A 201 11.36 -16.83 9.90
CA LEU A 201 12.16 -16.27 10.98
C LEU A 201 11.39 -16.26 12.31
N ASN A 202 12.15 -16.38 13.41
CA ASN A 202 11.65 -16.09 14.74
C ASN A 202 11.39 -14.57 14.88
N PRO A 203 10.22 -14.13 15.33
CA PRO A 203 9.88 -12.69 15.38
C PRO A 203 10.64 -11.89 16.42
N VAL A 204 11.29 -12.55 17.40
CA VAL A 204 12.02 -11.86 18.48
C VAL A 204 13.51 -11.82 18.20
N THR A 205 14.08 -12.97 17.85
CA THR A 205 15.53 -13.13 17.64
C THR A 205 15.96 -12.90 16.19
N LEU A 206 15.03 -12.94 15.23
CA LEU A 206 15.24 -13.00 13.77
C LEU A 206 16.04 -14.23 13.32
N GLU A 207 16.23 -15.22 14.19
CA GLU A 207 16.88 -16.48 13.80
C GLU A 207 16.06 -17.20 12.73
N LEU A 208 16.75 -17.75 11.75
CA LEU A 208 16.13 -18.54 10.69
C LEU A 208 15.63 -19.88 11.28
N VAL A 209 14.33 -20.09 11.25
CA VAL A 209 13.68 -21.35 11.67
C VAL A 209 13.73 -22.38 10.58
N LYS A 210 13.38 -21.97 9.34
CA LYS A 210 13.37 -22.84 8.16
C LYS A 210 13.39 -22.03 6.88
N THR A 211 13.95 -22.61 5.81
CA THR A 211 13.71 -22.16 4.43
C THR A 211 12.83 -23.18 3.73
N LEU A 212 11.73 -22.70 3.12
CA LEU A 212 10.86 -23.50 2.27
C LEU A 212 11.21 -23.22 0.82
N ASN A 213 11.38 -24.29 0.04
CA ASN A 213 11.80 -24.26 -1.35
C ASN A 213 10.79 -25.01 -2.23
N PRO A 214 10.90 -24.97 -3.56
CA PRO A 214 10.03 -25.75 -4.44
C PRO A 214 10.04 -27.26 -4.14
N GLY A 215 11.16 -27.80 -3.63
CA GLY A 215 11.25 -29.19 -3.17
C GLY A 215 10.39 -29.51 -1.94
N ASP A 216 9.98 -28.51 -1.17
CA ASP A 216 9.05 -28.63 -0.05
C ASP A 216 7.57 -28.45 -0.48
N GLY A 217 7.30 -28.30 -1.79
CA GLY A 217 5.98 -28.07 -2.35
C GLY A 217 5.62 -26.60 -2.57
N LEU A 218 6.55 -25.66 -2.35
CA LEU A 218 6.37 -24.24 -2.65
C LEU A 218 6.32 -24.05 -4.18
N GLY A 219 5.37 -23.21 -4.64
CA GLY A 219 5.34 -22.77 -6.04
C GLY A 219 6.55 -21.91 -6.42
N LEU A 220 6.71 -21.67 -7.71
CA LEU A 220 7.83 -20.91 -8.25
C LEU A 220 7.55 -19.40 -8.19
N ASN A 221 8.59 -18.60 -7.96
CA ASN A 221 8.54 -17.13 -7.90
C ASN A 221 7.48 -16.60 -6.89
N PRO A 222 7.69 -16.74 -5.58
CA PRO A 222 6.82 -16.14 -4.59
C PRO A 222 6.88 -14.61 -4.68
N VAL A 223 5.72 -13.95 -4.80
CA VAL A 223 5.63 -12.50 -5.06
C VAL A 223 4.90 -11.73 -3.98
N TYR A 224 3.89 -12.31 -3.35
CA TYR A 224 3.11 -11.63 -2.31
C TYR A 224 2.60 -12.61 -1.25
N ALA A 225 2.43 -12.11 -0.02
CA ALA A 225 1.90 -12.92 1.06
C ALA A 225 0.96 -12.13 1.97
N THR A 226 -0.04 -12.84 2.50
CA THR A 226 -0.94 -12.35 3.54
C THR A 226 -1.10 -13.39 4.63
N SER A 227 -1.35 -12.96 5.88
CA SER A 227 -1.67 -13.86 6.99
C SER A 227 -3.18 -14.04 7.08
N SER A 228 -3.67 -15.25 7.40
CA SER A 228 -5.05 -15.43 7.83
C SER A 228 -5.36 -14.57 9.07
N VAL A 229 -6.63 -14.21 9.28
CA VAL A 229 -7.05 -13.32 10.36
C VAL A 229 -6.64 -13.86 11.75
N ASP A 230 -6.76 -15.15 11.95
CA ASP A 230 -6.36 -15.85 13.17
C ASP A 230 -4.85 -16.13 13.28
N GLY A 231 -4.11 -15.89 12.19
CA GLY A 231 -2.69 -16.15 12.09
C GLY A 231 -2.31 -17.63 12.00
N SER A 232 -3.26 -18.53 11.79
CA SER A 232 -2.98 -19.97 11.66
C SER A 232 -2.25 -20.32 10.38
N TYR A 233 -2.52 -19.58 9.30
CA TYR A 233 -1.98 -19.81 7.97
C TYR A 233 -1.37 -18.56 7.37
N ILE A 234 -0.40 -18.78 6.48
CA ILE A 234 0.13 -17.76 5.59
C ILE A 234 -0.22 -18.16 4.15
N PHE A 235 -0.84 -17.24 3.44
CA PHE A 235 -1.18 -17.38 2.03
C PHE A 235 -0.06 -16.75 1.20
N VAL A 236 0.63 -17.56 0.43
CA VAL A 236 1.72 -17.11 -0.45
C VAL A 236 1.27 -17.24 -1.89
N VAL A 237 1.31 -16.14 -2.62
CA VAL A 237 1.07 -16.11 -4.06
C VAL A 237 2.40 -16.38 -4.76
N THR A 238 2.43 -17.41 -5.56
CA THR A 238 3.57 -17.77 -6.42
C THR A 238 3.18 -17.59 -7.88
N GLN A 239 4.04 -16.93 -8.65
CA GLN A 239 3.71 -16.49 -10.00
C GLN A 239 3.86 -17.58 -11.07
N GLY A 240 4.61 -18.65 -10.74
CA GLY A 240 5.05 -19.63 -11.73
C GLY A 240 6.23 -19.12 -12.55
N ASP A 241 6.55 -19.81 -13.63
CA ASP A 241 7.69 -19.51 -14.52
C ASP A 241 7.29 -19.30 -15.98
N GLY A 242 5.98 -19.17 -16.24
CA GLY A 242 5.41 -19.06 -17.58
C GLY A 242 5.14 -20.42 -18.26
N VAL A 243 5.72 -21.52 -17.76
CA VAL A 243 5.44 -22.91 -18.13
C VAL A 243 4.52 -23.55 -17.07
N HIS A 244 4.85 -23.33 -15.80
CA HIS A 244 4.02 -23.73 -14.66
C HIS A 244 3.09 -22.58 -14.27
N PRO A 245 1.80 -22.85 -14.02
CA PRO A 245 0.85 -21.82 -13.58
C PRO A 245 1.24 -21.30 -12.20
N GLY A 246 0.74 -20.12 -11.86
CA GLY A 246 0.83 -19.59 -10.51
C GLY A 246 0.01 -20.42 -9.52
N ALA A 247 0.32 -20.28 -8.25
CA ALA A 247 -0.38 -20.97 -7.18
C ALA A 247 -0.60 -20.07 -5.95
N LEU A 248 -1.60 -20.43 -5.17
CA LEU A 248 -1.80 -19.98 -3.80
C LEU A 248 -1.33 -21.09 -2.86
N ASP A 249 -0.16 -20.90 -2.28
CA ASP A 249 0.40 -21.84 -1.32
C ASP A 249 -0.05 -21.47 0.09
N ILE A 250 -0.49 -22.45 0.85
CA ILE A 250 -0.97 -22.30 2.23
C ILE A 250 0.10 -22.88 3.15
N LEU A 251 0.76 -22.00 3.90
CA LEU A 251 1.84 -22.35 4.81
C LEU A 251 1.35 -22.38 6.24
N THR A 252 1.87 -23.33 7.02
CA THR A 252 1.69 -23.36 8.48
C THR A 252 2.83 -22.64 9.18
N GLN A 253 2.63 -22.29 10.43
CA GLN A 253 3.67 -21.78 11.34
C GLN A 253 3.98 -22.80 12.44
N GLY A 254 4.96 -22.48 13.31
CA GLY A 254 5.37 -23.33 14.45
C GLY A 254 6.81 -23.80 14.32
N SER A 255 7.19 -24.80 15.10
CA SER A 255 8.57 -25.31 15.12
C SER A 255 8.99 -26.01 13.82
N ALA A 256 8.03 -26.44 13.01
CA ALA A 256 8.27 -27.09 11.71
C ALA A 256 7.29 -26.58 10.66
N PRO A 257 7.47 -25.34 10.18
CA PRO A 257 6.61 -24.77 9.15
C PRO A 257 6.72 -25.59 7.84
N VAL A 258 5.57 -25.78 7.18
CA VAL A 258 5.47 -26.53 5.92
C VAL A 258 4.54 -25.82 4.94
N VAL A 259 4.68 -26.12 3.64
CA VAL A 259 3.64 -25.88 2.65
C VAL A 259 2.60 -26.99 2.87
N ALA A 260 1.48 -26.62 3.47
CA ALA A 260 0.44 -27.58 3.86
C ALA A 260 -0.49 -27.93 2.70
N ALA A 261 -0.69 -27.01 1.78
CA ALA A 261 -1.51 -27.18 0.60
C ALA A 261 -1.17 -26.12 -0.47
N SER A 262 -1.54 -26.39 -1.71
CA SER A 262 -1.40 -25.48 -2.83
C SER A 262 -2.67 -25.52 -3.69
N VAL A 263 -3.12 -24.37 -4.18
CA VAL A 263 -4.29 -24.22 -5.04
C VAL A 263 -3.85 -23.52 -6.32
N PRO A 264 -4.16 -24.07 -7.50
CA PRO A 264 -3.82 -23.42 -8.76
C PRO A 264 -4.51 -22.07 -8.89
N LEU A 265 -3.80 -21.07 -9.38
CA LEU A 265 -4.28 -19.74 -9.73
C LEU A 265 -4.33 -19.58 -11.26
N GLY A 266 -4.75 -18.39 -11.71
CA GLY A 266 -4.62 -17.96 -13.10
C GLY A 266 -3.17 -17.68 -13.50
N VAL A 267 -2.99 -17.19 -14.72
CA VAL A 267 -1.67 -16.86 -15.26
C VAL A 267 -1.14 -15.56 -14.68
N GLY A 268 0.10 -15.56 -14.23
CA GLY A 268 0.81 -14.38 -13.75
C GLY A 268 0.13 -13.68 -12.57
N PRO A 269 -0.18 -14.37 -11.46
CA PRO A 269 -0.70 -13.72 -10.29
C PRO A 269 0.35 -12.76 -9.72
N THR A 270 -0.09 -11.58 -9.22
CA THR A 270 0.83 -10.49 -8.84
C THR A 270 0.63 -9.96 -7.43
N TYR A 271 -0.60 -10.00 -6.92
CA TYR A 271 -0.92 -9.38 -5.65
C TYR A 271 -2.04 -10.14 -4.95
N SER A 272 -2.03 -10.12 -3.62
CA SER A 272 -3.16 -10.60 -2.83
C SER A 272 -3.57 -9.60 -1.76
N TYR A 273 -4.87 -9.57 -1.47
CA TYR A 273 -5.47 -8.74 -0.44
C TYR A 273 -6.43 -9.58 0.41
N LEU A 274 -6.23 -9.56 1.72
CA LEU A 274 -7.17 -10.16 2.65
C LEU A 274 -8.13 -9.10 3.19
N ASP A 275 -9.38 -9.20 2.81
CA ASP A 275 -10.47 -8.47 3.45
C ASP A 275 -10.76 -9.11 4.81
N THR A 276 -10.33 -8.46 5.87
CA THR A 276 -10.50 -8.95 7.24
C THR A 276 -11.96 -8.82 7.74
N HIS A 277 -12.81 -8.04 7.07
CA HIS A 277 -14.21 -7.88 7.43
C HIS A 277 -15.06 -9.07 6.96
N LEU A 278 -14.90 -9.43 5.68
CA LEU A 278 -15.60 -10.60 5.10
C LEU A 278 -14.79 -11.89 5.19
N ASN A 279 -13.54 -11.81 5.67
CA ASN A 279 -12.56 -12.89 5.68
C ASN A 279 -12.40 -13.55 4.30
N ARG A 280 -12.17 -12.70 3.29
CA ARG A 280 -12.00 -13.09 1.89
C ARG A 280 -10.61 -12.75 1.37
N LEU A 281 -10.02 -13.70 0.67
CA LEU A 281 -8.74 -13.49 -0.01
C LEU A 281 -8.99 -13.24 -1.49
N TYR A 282 -8.52 -12.11 -1.99
CA TYR A 282 -8.54 -11.72 -3.40
C TYR A 282 -7.13 -11.85 -3.97
N VAL A 283 -7.01 -12.44 -5.16
CA VAL A 283 -5.73 -12.58 -5.86
C VAL A 283 -5.89 -12.07 -7.29
N THR A 284 -5.07 -11.09 -7.68
CA THR A 284 -5.04 -10.58 -9.07
C THR A 284 -4.18 -11.48 -9.95
N ASN A 285 -4.74 -11.92 -11.08
CA ASN A 285 -4.06 -12.74 -12.11
C ASN A 285 -3.83 -11.83 -13.34
N ALA A 286 -2.66 -11.21 -13.41
CA ALA A 286 -2.38 -10.17 -14.41
C ALA A 286 -2.33 -10.71 -15.84
N GLY A 287 -1.91 -11.96 -16.03
CA GLY A 287 -1.84 -12.61 -17.34
C GLY A 287 -3.21 -13.03 -17.88
N ASP A 288 -4.14 -13.39 -17.00
CA ASP A 288 -5.49 -13.80 -17.39
C ASP A 288 -6.52 -12.66 -17.35
N ASN A 289 -6.14 -11.50 -16.83
CA ASN A 289 -7.05 -10.37 -16.62
C ASN A 289 -8.23 -10.73 -15.70
N THR A 290 -7.95 -11.47 -14.64
CA THR A 290 -8.96 -11.92 -13.68
C THR A 290 -8.56 -11.66 -12.23
N VAL A 291 -9.56 -11.78 -11.33
CA VAL A 291 -9.35 -11.85 -9.88
C VAL A 291 -9.94 -13.16 -9.37
N SER A 292 -9.14 -13.96 -8.66
CA SER A 292 -9.62 -15.13 -7.91
C SER A 292 -10.06 -14.69 -6.52
N VAL A 293 -11.18 -15.26 -6.03
CA VAL A 293 -11.76 -14.90 -4.72
C VAL A 293 -11.98 -16.17 -3.90
N PHE A 294 -11.42 -16.21 -2.70
CA PHE A 294 -11.49 -17.36 -1.80
C PHE A 294 -12.13 -17.02 -0.45
N ASP A 295 -12.78 -18.00 0.15
CA ASP A 295 -13.29 -17.93 1.53
C ASP A 295 -12.16 -18.27 2.52
N ALA A 296 -11.48 -17.26 3.04
CA ALA A 296 -10.39 -17.42 3.98
C ALA A 296 -10.85 -17.77 5.42
N SER A 297 -12.17 -17.77 5.68
CA SER A 297 -12.73 -18.23 6.97
C SER A 297 -12.80 -19.76 7.08
N ASN A 298 -12.70 -20.45 5.95
CA ASN A 298 -12.99 -21.87 5.85
C ASN A 298 -11.80 -22.66 5.26
N VAL A 299 -10.60 -22.37 5.76
CA VAL A 299 -9.37 -23.06 5.36
C VAL A 299 -9.29 -24.40 6.06
N ASN A 300 -9.19 -25.47 5.27
CA ASN A 300 -8.93 -26.81 5.78
C ASN A 300 -7.96 -27.55 4.85
N VAL A 301 -6.70 -27.61 5.23
CA VAL A 301 -5.63 -28.19 4.43
C VAL A 301 -5.74 -29.69 4.17
N ALA A 302 -6.66 -30.37 4.87
CA ALA A 302 -6.98 -31.77 4.60
C ALA A 302 -8.03 -31.96 3.48
N ASN A 303 -8.70 -30.88 3.08
CA ASN A 303 -9.71 -30.91 2.03
C ASN A 303 -9.09 -30.72 0.62
N SER A 304 -9.89 -30.99 -0.39
CA SER A 304 -9.58 -30.67 -1.77
C SER A 304 -10.82 -30.00 -2.43
N PRO A 305 -10.82 -28.70 -2.69
CA PRO A 305 -9.75 -27.74 -2.42
C PRO A 305 -9.60 -27.39 -0.91
N PRO A 306 -8.38 -27.00 -0.48
CA PRO A 306 -8.11 -26.67 0.93
C PRO A 306 -8.68 -25.31 1.37
N ILE A 307 -8.97 -24.45 0.42
CA ILE A 307 -9.66 -23.15 0.61
C ILE A 307 -10.74 -23.04 -0.46
N PRO A 308 -12.01 -22.83 -0.08
CA PRO A 308 -13.09 -22.73 -1.06
C PRO A 308 -12.98 -21.49 -1.94
N SER A 309 -13.14 -21.67 -3.25
CA SER A 309 -13.34 -20.54 -4.17
C SER A 309 -14.80 -20.07 -4.07
N LEU A 310 -15.00 -18.77 -3.94
CA LEU A 310 -16.35 -18.16 -3.84
C LEU A 310 -17.02 -17.95 -5.20
N SER A 311 -16.22 -17.93 -6.28
CA SER A 311 -16.70 -17.80 -7.66
C SER A 311 -15.69 -18.42 -8.62
N ALA A 312 -16.07 -18.57 -9.89
CA ALA A 312 -15.09 -18.63 -10.97
C ALA A 312 -14.26 -17.35 -10.96
N PRO A 313 -13.02 -17.35 -11.50
CA PRO A 313 -12.22 -16.14 -11.60
C PRO A 313 -12.99 -15.00 -12.27
N VAL A 314 -13.04 -13.84 -11.63
CA VAL A 314 -13.80 -12.66 -12.08
C VAL A 314 -13.03 -11.95 -13.16
N ALA A 315 -13.58 -11.85 -14.37
CA ALA A 315 -12.97 -11.09 -15.46
C ALA A 315 -13.03 -9.58 -15.14
N VAL A 316 -11.87 -8.89 -15.27
CA VAL A 316 -11.69 -7.47 -15.02
C VAL A 316 -10.98 -6.79 -16.20
N GLY A 317 -10.46 -5.57 -16.04
CA GLY A 317 -9.65 -4.92 -17.06
C GLY A 317 -8.29 -5.60 -17.26
N THR A 318 -7.48 -5.08 -18.20
CA THR A 318 -6.21 -5.72 -18.56
C THR A 318 -5.11 -5.44 -17.53
N THR A 319 -4.32 -6.47 -17.24
CA THR A 319 -3.17 -6.45 -16.31
C THR A 319 -3.58 -5.90 -14.94
N PRO A 320 -4.46 -6.59 -14.18
CA PRO A 320 -4.80 -6.20 -12.82
C PRO A 320 -3.56 -6.30 -11.90
N THR A 321 -3.32 -5.25 -11.10
CA THR A 321 -2.11 -5.10 -10.26
C THR A 321 -2.42 -4.97 -8.78
N GLY A 322 -3.54 -4.37 -8.42
CA GLY A 322 -3.94 -4.16 -7.04
C GLY A 322 -5.43 -4.36 -6.84
N VAL A 323 -5.82 -4.79 -5.65
CA VAL A 323 -7.23 -4.94 -5.25
C VAL A 323 -7.42 -4.45 -3.81
N ALA A 324 -8.53 -3.78 -3.54
CA ALA A 324 -8.95 -3.40 -2.20
C ALA A 324 -10.47 -3.48 -2.08
N ALA A 325 -10.96 -3.94 -0.93
CA ALA A 325 -12.38 -4.06 -0.64
C ALA A 325 -12.86 -2.93 0.28
N LEU A 326 -14.12 -2.52 0.13
CA LEU A 326 -14.77 -1.62 1.07
C LEU A 326 -15.05 -2.35 2.38
N LYS A 327 -14.84 -1.67 3.51
CA LYS A 327 -15.15 -2.21 4.84
C LYS A 327 -16.65 -2.46 5.07
N ASP A 328 -17.52 -1.86 4.25
CA ASP A 328 -18.96 -2.14 4.29
C ASP A 328 -19.34 -3.49 3.66
N GLY A 329 -18.37 -4.19 3.06
CA GLY A 329 -18.54 -5.51 2.45
C GLY A 329 -19.36 -5.52 1.16
N THR A 330 -19.61 -4.37 0.53
CA THR A 330 -20.48 -4.28 -0.64
C THR A 330 -19.73 -4.50 -1.96
N ARG A 331 -18.49 -3.97 -2.08
CA ARG A 331 -17.71 -3.93 -3.32
C ARG A 331 -16.23 -4.07 -3.07
N PHE A 332 -15.52 -4.48 -4.11
CA PHE A 332 -14.07 -4.35 -4.20
C PHE A 332 -13.66 -3.68 -5.51
N TYR A 333 -12.51 -3.05 -5.49
CA TYR A 333 -11.97 -2.26 -6.59
C TYR A 333 -10.66 -2.87 -7.06
N VAL A 334 -10.49 -3.00 -8.37
CA VAL A 334 -9.32 -3.62 -8.99
C VAL A 334 -8.66 -2.62 -9.92
N ALA A 335 -7.40 -2.28 -9.67
CA ALA A 335 -6.60 -1.43 -10.53
C ALA A 335 -6.09 -2.23 -11.74
N ASN A 336 -6.44 -1.82 -12.94
CA ASN A 336 -6.09 -2.48 -14.20
C ASN A 336 -5.06 -1.64 -14.95
N SER A 337 -3.78 -1.98 -14.77
CA SER A 337 -2.65 -1.16 -15.27
C SER A 337 -2.58 -1.10 -16.80
N GLY A 338 -3.06 -2.12 -17.49
CA GLY A 338 -3.04 -2.20 -18.95
C GLY A 338 -4.18 -1.42 -19.62
N SER A 339 -5.38 -1.40 -19.02
CA SER A 339 -6.55 -0.69 -19.56
C SER A 339 -6.73 0.73 -19.03
N ASN A 340 -5.93 1.17 -18.05
CA ASN A 340 -6.00 2.50 -17.42
C ASN A 340 -7.35 2.78 -16.74
N ASP A 341 -7.88 1.78 -16.09
CA ASP A 341 -9.16 1.85 -15.40
C ASP A 341 -9.16 1.09 -14.08
N VAL A 342 -10.25 1.21 -13.35
CA VAL A 342 -10.56 0.44 -12.15
C VAL A 342 -11.87 -0.31 -12.38
N SER A 343 -11.85 -1.63 -12.22
CA SER A 343 -13.07 -2.43 -12.17
C SER A 343 -13.69 -2.37 -10.78
N VAL A 344 -14.96 -1.98 -10.71
CA VAL A 344 -15.77 -2.00 -9.49
C VAL A 344 -16.61 -3.27 -9.52
N VAL A 345 -16.39 -4.15 -8.55
CA VAL A 345 -16.99 -5.49 -8.53
C VAL A 345 -17.85 -5.66 -7.29
N SER A 346 -19.03 -6.23 -7.45
CA SER A 346 -19.90 -6.60 -6.33
C SER A 346 -19.24 -7.69 -5.48
N ALA A 347 -19.12 -7.48 -4.19
CA ALA A 347 -18.58 -8.49 -3.28
C ALA A 347 -19.59 -9.64 -3.01
N THR A 348 -20.84 -9.52 -3.44
CA THR A 348 -21.86 -10.56 -3.26
C THR A 348 -22.08 -11.40 -4.51
N SER A 349 -22.26 -10.75 -5.67
CA SER A 349 -22.54 -11.44 -6.95
C SER A 349 -21.28 -11.69 -7.79
N PHE A 350 -20.16 -11.07 -7.44
CA PHE A 350 -18.89 -11.09 -8.21
C PHE A 350 -19.05 -10.57 -9.64
N ALA A 351 -20.11 -9.83 -9.92
CA ALA A 351 -20.30 -9.15 -11.19
C ALA A 351 -19.57 -7.79 -11.21
N VAL A 352 -18.96 -7.44 -12.33
CA VAL A 352 -18.44 -6.10 -12.57
C VAL A 352 -19.62 -5.15 -12.68
N LEU A 353 -19.73 -4.23 -11.73
CA LEU A 353 -20.81 -3.23 -11.68
C LEU A 353 -20.49 -2.02 -12.56
N LYS A 354 -19.20 -1.66 -12.61
CA LYS A 354 -18.74 -0.48 -13.35
C LYS A 354 -17.25 -0.58 -13.67
N THR A 355 -16.84 0.05 -14.77
CA THR A 355 -15.45 0.34 -15.09
C THR A 355 -15.25 1.84 -15.02
N VAL A 356 -14.27 2.29 -14.23
CA VAL A 356 -13.98 3.70 -13.96
C VAL A 356 -12.64 4.05 -14.58
N ALA A 357 -12.63 4.93 -15.60
CA ALA A 357 -11.40 5.44 -16.19
C ALA A 357 -10.63 6.27 -15.15
N VAL A 358 -9.33 6.05 -15.04
CA VAL A 358 -8.41 6.74 -14.14
C VAL A 358 -7.17 7.24 -14.88
N GLY A 359 -6.11 7.62 -14.19
CA GLY A 359 -4.84 7.99 -14.83
C GLY A 359 -4.13 6.81 -15.50
N VAL A 360 -3.03 7.08 -16.21
CA VAL A 360 -2.30 6.07 -16.98
C VAL A 360 -1.54 5.13 -16.06
N GLY A 361 -1.74 3.84 -16.26
CA GLY A 361 -1.05 2.75 -15.55
C GLY A 361 -1.36 2.70 -14.06
N PRO A 362 -2.63 2.58 -13.65
CA PRO A 362 -2.96 2.40 -12.25
C PRO A 362 -2.23 1.18 -11.68
N ASN A 363 -1.65 1.33 -10.51
CA ASN A 363 -0.79 0.32 -9.90
C ASN A 363 -1.30 -0.17 -8.55
N PHE A 364 -1.70 0.75 -7.70
CA PHE A 364 -2.14 0.45 -6.36
C PHE A 364 -3.50 1.08 -6.07
N VAL A 365 -4.31 0.40 -5.26
CA VAL A 365 -5.63 0.89 -4.84
C VAL A 365 -5.78 0.70 -3.34
N ALA A 366 -6.29 1.71 -2.66
CA ALA A 366 -6.63 1.64 -1.24
C ALA A 366 -8.00 2.27 -0.98
N THR A 367 -8.74 1.65 -0.09
CA THR A 367 -10.05 2.14 0.36
C THR A 367 -9.91 2.92 1.66
N GLU A 368 -10.59 4.03 1.77
CA GLU A 368 -10.66 4.78 3.02
C GLU A 368 -11.50 3.99 4.05
N PRO A 369 -11.14 4.02 5.35
CA PRO A 369 -11.83 3.26 6.39
C PRO A 369 -13.35 3.48 6.51
N GLY A 370 -13.85 4.66 6.14
CA GLY A 370 -15.28 4.98 6.09
C GLY A 370 -16.00 4.44 4.85
N SER A 371 -15.28 3.78 3.93
CA SER A 371 -15.82 3.25 2.67
C SER A 371 -16.46 4.30 1.76
N THR A 372 -16.09 5.57 1.91
CA THR A 372 -16.62 6.68 1.09
C THR A 372 -15.76 7.00 -0.12
N LYS A 373 -14.46 6.64 -0.07
CA LYS A 373 -13.48 6.96 -1.11
C LYS A 373 -12.52 5.81 -1.38
N VAL A 374 -12.03 5.80 -2.61
CA VAL A 374 -10.98 4.89 -3.07
C VAL A 374 -9.89 5.72 -3.75
N TYR A 375 -8.66 5.50 -3.36
CA TYR A 375 -7.47 6.15 -3.89
C TYR A 375 -6.75 5.21 -4.83
N VAL A 376 -6.36 5.72 -6.00
CA VAL A 376 -5.70 4.94 -7.05
C VAL A 376 -4.45 5.68 -7.49
N THR A 377 -3.29 5.08 -7.30
CA THR A 377 -2.02 5.65 -7.81
C THR A 377 -1.82 5.28 -9.27
N ASN A 378 -1.47 6.27 -10.08
CA ASN A 378 -1.23 6.13 -11.52
C ASN A 378 0.21 6.55 -11.85
N PRO A 379 1.22 5.67 -11.64
CA PRO A 379 2.65 6.05 -11.78
C PRO A 379 3.00 6.58 -13.17
N ARG A 380 2.49 5.96 -14.22
CA ARG A 380 2.75 6.38 -15.61
C ARG A 380 1.97 7.64 -16.01
N GLY A 381 0.88 7.93 -15.31
CA GLY A 381 0.07 9.15 -15.45
C GLY A 381 0.49 10.27 -14.48
N PHE A 382 1.48 10.03 -13.62
CA PHE A 382 1.97 10.99 -12.63
C PHE A 382 0.86 11.63 -11.80
N SER A 383 -0.09 10.81 -11.36
CA SER A 383 -1.28 11.30 -10.66
C SER A 383 -1.88 10.27 -9.71
N THR A 384 -2.69 10.75 -8.78
CA THR A 384 -3.54 9.92 -7.93
C THR A 384 -5.00 10.26 -8.21
N SER A 385 -5.81 9.29 -8.61
CA SER A 385 -7.25 9.45 -8.81
C SER A 385 -7.99 9.11 -7.53
N ILE A 386 -9.01 9.90 -7.19
CA ILE A 386 -9.90 9.69 -6.05
C ILE A 386 -11.29 9.35 -6.58
N ILE A 387 -11.78 8.16 -6.23
CA ILE A 387 -13.10 7.67 -6.65
C ILE A 387 -14.06 7.82 -5.47
N GLN A 388 -15.20 8.46 -5.68
CA GLN A 388 -16.31 8.50 -4.73
C GLN A 388 -17.11 7.22 -4.84
N THR A 389 -17.30 6.52 -3.72
CA THR A 389 -18.01 5.22 -3.71
C THR A 389 -19.52 5.36 -3.84
N ALA A 390 -20.08 6.53 -3.55
CA ALA A 390 -21.52 6.78 -3.68
C ALA A 390 -22.05 6.60 -5.11
N ASN A 391 -21.21 6.85 -6.12
CA ASN A 391 -21.58 6.76 -7.54
C ASN A 391 -20.52 6.08 -8.42
N ASP A 392 -19.41 5.66 -7.81
CA ASP A 392 -18.25 5.05 -8.49
C ASP A 392 -17.73 5.92 -9.64
N THR A 393 -17.43 7.19 -9.34
CA THR A 393 -16.84 8.14 -10.30
C THR A 393 -15.61 8.81 -9.71
N VAL A 394 -14.66 9.17 -10.56
CA VAL A 394 -13.52 10.01 -10.14
C VAL A 394 -14.05 11.40 -9.77
N SER A 395 -13.84 11.79 -8.52
CA SER A 395 -14.18 13.14 -8.03
C SER A 395 -13.05 14.13 -8.28
N THR A 396 -11.82 13.66 -8.13
CA THR A 396 -10.62 14.49 -8.17
C THR A 396 -9.43 13.66 -8.67
N THR A 397 -8.52 14.33 -9.36
CA THR A 397 -7.22 13.78 -9.71
C THR A 397 -6.13 14.73 -9.22
N ILE A 398 -5.25 14.23 -8.35
CA ILE A 398 -4.15 14.99 -7.78
C ILE A 398 -2.90 14.68 -8.60
N ALA A 399 -2.27 15.72 -9.16
CA ALA A 399 -1.00 15.58 -9.84
C ALA A 399 0.14 15.28 -8.86
N ALA A 400 1.09 14.46 -9.25
CA ALA A 400 2.30 14.21 -8.48
C ALA A 400 3.18 15.48 -8.39
N PRO A 401 3.97 15.62 -7.31
CA PRO A 401 4.87 16.76 -7.17
C PRO A 401 6.02 16.71 -8.19
N PRO A 402 6.67 17.87 -8.49
CA PRO A 402 7.84 17.90 -9.37
C PRO A 402 9.04 17.16 -8.77
N GLN A 403 9.91 16.61 -9.62
CA GLN A 403 11.14 15.95 -9.20
C GLN A 403 12.14 16.91 -8.54
N VAL A 404 12.15 18.15 -9.00
CA VAL A 404 13.00 19.22 -8.43
C VAL A 404 12.12 20.20 -7.66
N PRO A 405 12.31 20.38 -6.35
CA PRO A 405 11.55 21.33 -5.55
C PRO A 405 11.68 22.76 -6.11
N GLY A 406 10.55 23.48 -6.18
CA GLY A 406 10.52 24.86 -6.67
C GLY A 406 10.57 25.02 -8.20
N CYS A 407 10.62 23.96 -8.96
CA CYS A 407 10.50 24.01 -10.40
C CYS A 407 9.06 24.38 -10.81
N THR A 408 8.89 25.44 -11.64
CA THR A 408 7.58 25.98 -12.01
C THR A 408 7.19 25.80 -13.47
N ALA A 409 8.08 25.27 -14.33
CA ALA A 409 7.80 25.10 -15.75
C ALA A 409 8.38 23.79 -16.27
N ALA A 410 7.55 23.03 -17.01
CA ALA A 410 7.90 21.78 -17.72
C ALA A 410 8.76 20.78 -16.92
N CYS A 411 8.50 20.66 -15.62
CA CYS A 411 9.26 19.79 -14.72
C CYS A 411 8.83 18.35 -14.87
N ALA A 412 9.80 17.43 -14.84
CA ALA A 412 9.48 16.03 -14.66
C ALA A 412 8.79 15.83 -13.29
N LEU A 413 7.73 15.03 -13.26
CA LEU A 413 6.96 14.74 -12.05
C LEU A 413 7.47 13.46 -11.38
N GLN A 414 7.29 13.35 -10.07
CA GLN A 414 7.50 12.12 -9.32
C GLN A 414 6.41 11.10 -9.68
N GLN A 415 6.67 9.83 -9.40
CA GLN A 415 5.73 8.74 -9.71
C GLN A 415 4.99 8.31 -8.44
N PRO A 416 3.68 8.51 -8.31
CA PRO A 416 2.93 7.99 -7.19
C PRO A 416 2.82 6.47 -7.31
N THR A 417 3.45 5.73 -6.39
CA THR A 417 3.58 4.28 -6.48
C THR A 417 2.69 3.52 -5.51
N MET A 418 2.37 4.12 -4.39
CA MET A 418 1.60 3.48 -3.32
C MET A 418 0.72 4.50 -2.61
N VAL A 419 -0.37 4.06 -1.98
CA VAL A 419 -1.19 4.86 -1.09
C VAL A 419 -1.61 4.05 0.11
N VAL A 420 -1.48 4.62 1.31
CA VAL A 420 -2.03 4.07 2.54
C VAL A 420 -3.08 5.02 3.10
N THR A 421 -4.13 4.46 3.68
CA THR A 421 -5.26 5.22 4.24
C THR A 421 -5.42 4.91 5.71
N GLN A 422 -5.97 5.87 6.45
CA GLN A 422 -6.10 5.84 7.89
C GLN A 422 -7.55 5.88 8.31
#